data_1c0b81dd0dd4a087021ac8280523c6a4
#
_entry.id   1c0b81dd0dd4a087021ac8280523c6a4
#
_cell.length_a   1.000
_cell.length_b   1.000
_cell.length_c   1.000
_cell.angle_alpha   90.00
_cell.angle_beta   90.00
_cell.angle_gamma   90.00
#
_symmetry.space_group_name_H-M   'P 1'
#
loop_
_entity.id
_entity.type
_entity.pdbx_description
1 polymer ?
#
loop_
_entity_poly.entity_id
_entity_poly.type
_entity_poly.pdbx_seq_one_letter_code
_entity_poly.pdbx_strand_id
1 'polypeptide(L)'
;MRRGEIFGLLGPNGAGKTTTFRMLCGLLAPTSGRIRVAGADLRTARSAARLRVGYVAQKFSLYAQLSVRENLEHFGECFGVSGPELARRIEVLAAEGGLAERLPCVTGELPLGAKRELALACALIHRPAILFLDEATSGADIASRRAFWRRIVALAESGTTVIVTTHFMEEAEYCDRILIQDAGRVLALGAPSEIRRSARAGTVEEAFARIVEAARESGRSPAAGGGR
;
A
#
# COMPACT_ATOMS: atom_id res chain seq x y z
N MET A 1 12.95 -1.15 -6.12
CA MET A 1 11.72 -1.68 -6.72
C MET A 1 11.76 -1.40 -8.21
N ARG A 2 11.16 -2.26 -9.01
CA ARG A 2 11.05 -2.11 -10.47
C ARG A 2 9.75 -1.39 -10.81
N ARG A 3 9.66 -0.81 -12.00
CA ARG A 3 8.42 -0.22 -12.48
C ARG A 3 7.39 -1.33 -12.74
N GLY A 4 6.15 -1.14 -12.32
CA GLY A 4 5.09 -2.13 -12.44
C GLY A 4 5.22 -3.32 -11.47
N GLU A 5 6.10 -3.23 -10.46
CA GLU A 5 6.27 -4.24 -9.43
C GLU A 5 5.20 -4.06 -8.33
N ILE A 6 4.63 -5.16 -7.86
CA ILE A 6 3.83 -5.20 -6.63
C ILE A 6 4.75 -5.66 -5.49
N PHE A 7 4.96 -4.78 -4.52
CA PHE A 7 5.86 -5.01 -3.40
C PHE A 7 5.11 -5.05 -2.07
N GLY A 8 5.19 -6.17 -1.36
CA GLY A 8 4.51 -6.39 -0.08
C GLY A 8 5.41 -6.08 1.13
N LEU A 9 4.91 -5.28 2.07
CA LEU A 9 5.48 -5.12 3.40
C LEU A 9 4.69 -5.96 4.40
N LEU A 10 5.29 -7.04 4.88
CA LEU A 10 4.68 -7.97 5.82
C LEU A 10 5.33 -7.85 7.20
N GLY A 11 4.56 -8.09 8.24
CA GLY A 11 5.06 -8.09 9.61
C GLY A 11 3.91 -8.09 10.62
N PRO A 12 4.16 -8.50 11.87
CA PRO A 12 3.14 -8.44 12.91
C PRO A 12 2.78 -6.98 13.24
N ASN A 13 1.76 -6.80 14.07
CA ASN A 13 1.42 -5.48 14.62
C ASN A 13 2.60 -4.96 15.46
N GLY A 14 2.94 -3.69 15.26
CA GLY A 14 4.12 -3.09 15.93
C GLY A 14 5.47 -3.38 15.26
N ALA A 15 5.52 -4.14 14.16
CA ALA A 15 6.76 -4.44 13.45
C ALA A 15 7.48 -3.21 12.84
N GLY A 16 6.81 -2.07 12.76
CA GLY A 16 7.35 -0.85 12.15
C GLY A 16 6.86 -0.61 10.72
N LYS A 17 5.96 -1.45 10.16
CA LYS A 17 5.43 -1.31 8.79
C LYS A 17 4.89 0.09 8.50
N THR A 18 3.98 0.59 9.34
CA THR A 18 3.39 1.92 9.19
C THR A 18 4.44 3.04 9.26
N THR A 19 5.46 2.89 10.11
CA THR A 19 6.57 3.85 10.20
C THR A 19 7.38 3.87 8.91
N THR A 20 7.78 2.70 8.41
CA THR A 20 8.47 2.54 7.12
C THR A 20 7.62 3.14 5.99
N PHE A 21 6.33 2.82 5.97
CA PHE A 21 5.39 3.30 4.97
C PHE A 21 5.27 4.84 4.99
N ARG A 22 5.13 5.44 6.18
CA ARG A 22 5.10 6.91 6.34
C ARG A 22 6.39 7.58 5.90
N MET A 23 7.54 6.95 6.14
CA MET A 23 8.82 7.44 5.62
C MET A 23 8.86 7.39 4.09
N LEU A 24 8.41 6.31 3.46
CA LEU A 24 8.34 6.16 2.01
C LEU A 24 7.36 7.16 1.36
N CYS A 25 6.24 7.46 2.01
CA CYS A 25 5.30 8.49 1.57
C CYS A 25 5.80 9.93 1.83
N GLY A 26 6.96 10.10 2.45
CA GLY A 26 7.49 11.42 2.82
C GLY A 26 6.70 12.11 3.93
N LEU A 27 5.92 11.37 4.72
CA LEU A 27 5.18 11.89 5.88
C LEU A 27 6.05 11.94 7.13
N LEU A 28 7.09 11.10 7.20
CA LEU A 28 8.06 11.04 8.28
C LEU A 28 9.47 11.11 7.71
N ALA A 29 10.35 11.91 8.33
CA ALA A 29 11.76 11.95 7.94
C ALA A 29 12.52 10.78 8.59
N PRO A 30 13.42 10.09 7.87
CA PRO A 30 14.29 9.11 8.49
C PRO A 30 15.34 9.80 9.37
N THR A 31 15.69 9.19 10.50
CA THR A 31 16.77 9.68 11.39
C THR A 31 18.13 9.63 10.69
N SER A 32 18.36 8.61 9.88
CA SER A 32 19.58 8.43 9.08
C SER A 32 19.27 7.76 7.75
N GLY A 33 20.24 7.71 6.85
CA GLY A 33 20.08 7.11 5.53
C GLY A 33 19.39 8.03 4.51
N ARG A 34 19.05 7.48 3.35
CA ARG A 34 18.41 8.17 2.23
C ARG A 34 17.21 7.38 1.72
N ILE A 35 16.15 8.11 1.36
CA ILE A 35 14.96 7.54 0.72
C ILE A 35 14.76 8.28 -0.60
N ARG A 36 14.65 7.51 -1.69
CA ARG A 36 14.30 8.03 -3.01
C ARG A 36 12.99 7.40 -3.46
N VAL A 37 12.04 8.23 -3.87
CA VAL A 37 10.71 7.80 -4.34
C VAL A 37 10.43 8.48 -5.67
N ALA A 38 10.03 7.72 -6.67
CA ALA A 38 9.83 8.20 -8.04
C ALA A 38 11.01 9.04 -8.58
N GLY A 39 12.25 8.65 -8.21
CA GLY A 39 13.47 9.35 -8.60
C GLY A 39 13.84 10.58 -7.75
N ALA A 40 12.94 11.07 -6.91
CA ALA A 40 13.16 12.23 -6.04
C ALA A 40 13.71 11.81 -4.66
N ASP A 41 14.69 12.54 -4.15
CA ASP A 41 15.19 12.38 -2.78
C ASP A 41 14.21 13.08 -1.81
N LEU A 42 13.68 12.33 -0.85
CA LEU A 42 12.68 12.85 0.10
C LEU A 42 13.23 13.89 1.07
N ARG A 43 14.53 14.06 1.17
CA ARG A 43 15.14 15.12 2.00
C ARG A 43 15.06 16.49 1.32
N THR A 44 15.18 16.53 0.00
CA THR A 44 15.29 17.77 -0.77
C THR A 44 14.12 18.05 -1.70
N ALA A 45 13.40 17.02 -2.16
CA ALA A 45 12.36 17.11 -3.18
C ALA A 45 11.05 16.39 -2.74
N ARG A 46 10.67 16.51 -1.46
CA ARG A 46 9.50 15.82 -0.89
C ARG A 46 8.20 16.14 -1.62
N SER A 47 7.96 17.42 -1.92
CA SER A 47 6.74 17.85 -2.62
C SER A 47 6.65 17.25 -4.03
N ALA A 48 7.76 17.26 -4.78
CA ALA A 48 7.81 16.66 -6.11
C ALA A 48 7.58 15.13 -6.08
N ALA A 49 8.07 14.45 -5.03
CA ALA A 49 7.81 13.02 -4.83
C ALA A 49 6.31 12.77 -4.57
N ARG A 50 5.66 13.57 -3.72
CA ARG A 50 4.24 13.43 -3.38
C ARG A 50 3.32 13.57 -4.58
N LEU A 51 3.63 14.45 -5.52
CA LEU A 51 2.85 14.60 -6.76
C LEU A 51 2.89 13.36 -7.67
N ARG A 52 3.81 12.43 -7.42
CA ARG A 52 3.94 11.17 -8.18
C ARG A 52 3.46 9.95 -7.42
N VAL A 53 2.85 10.15 -6.26
CA VAL A 53 2.44 9.11 -5.33
C VAL A 53 0.94 9.17 -5.11
N GLY A 54 0.27 8.04 -5.28
CA GLY A 54 -1.09 7.81 -4.79
C GLY A 54 -1.01 7.10 -3.43
N TYR A 55 -1.95 7.41 -2.53
CA TYR A 55 -1.98 6.81 -1.20
C TYR A 55 -3.39 6.47 -0.78
N VAL A 56 -3.62 5.21 -0.45
CA VAL A 56 -4.86 4.72 0.16
C VAL A 56 -4.56 4.35 1.60
N ALA A 57 -5.10 5.12 2.53
CA ALA A 57 -4.91 4.90 3.96
C ALA A 57 -5.82 3.77 4.48
N GLN A 58 -5.42 3.12 5.56
CA GLN A 58 -6.22 2.12 6.27
C GLN A 58 -7.60 2.66 6.68
N LYS A 59 -7.65 3.90 7.19
CA LYS A 59 -8.89 4.66 7.36
C LYS A 59 -9.02 5.59 6.17
N PHE A 60 -10.08 5.43 5.38
CA PHE A 60 -10.28 6.23 4.18
C PHE A 60 -10.34 7.72 4.51
N SER A 61 -9.45 8.48 3.87
CA SER A 61 -9.39 9.95 4.01
C SER A 61 -10.36 10.62 3.02
N LEU A 62 -11.62 10.16 3.00
CA LEU A 62 -12.68 10.69 2.15
C LEU A 62 -13.52 11.72 2.91
N TYR A 63 -14.02 12.71 2.19
CA TYR A 63 -14.96 13.69 2.73
C TYR A 63 -16.36 13.10 2.71
N ALA A 64 -16.84 12.69 3.88
CA ALA A 64 -18.09 11.94 4.02
C ALA A 64 -19.33 12.73 3.59
N GLN A 65 -19.30 14.06 3.71
CA GLN A 65 -20.37 14.99 3.34
C GLN A 65 -20.42 15.32 1.84
N LEU A 66 -19.34 15.06 1.12
CA LEU A 66 -19.27 15.27 -0.32
C LEU A 66 -19.79 14.04 -1.07
N SER A 67 -20.31 14.26 -2.27
CA SER A 67 -20.64 13.19 -3.21
C SER A 67 -19.38 12.46 -3.69
N VAL A 68 -19.56 11.32 -4.35
CA VAL A 68 -18.46 10.59 -5.01
C VAL A 68 -17.76 11.48 -6.03
N ARG A 69 -18.52 12.21 -6.87
CA ARG A 69 -17.99 13.14 -7.86
C ARG A 69 -17.17 14.26 -7.22
N GLU A 70 -17.71 14.93 -6.21
CA GLU A 70 -17.03 16.03 -5.54
C GLU A 70 -15.75 15.58 -4.83
N ASN A 71 -15.71 14.37 -4.27
CA ASN A 71 -14.46 13.81 -3.74
C ASN A 71 -13.41 13.66 -4.85
N LEU A 72 -13.78 13.08 -6.01
CA LEU A 72 -12.87 12.91 -7.15
C LEU A 72 -12.40 14.26 -7.71
N GLU A 73 -13.28 15.24 -7.81
CA GLU A 73 -12.95 16.60 -8.23
C GLU A 73 -11.96 17.25 -7.27
N HIS A 74 -12.26 17.22 -5.98
CA HIS A 74 -11.40 17.78 -4.94
C HIS A 74 -9.98 17.17 -4.96
N PHE A 75 -9.89 15.84 -4.99
CA PHE A 75 -8.57 15.18 -5.04
C PHE A 75 -7.85 15.47 -6.36
N GLY A 76 -8.57 15.52 -7.50
CA GLY A 76 -7.99 15.87 -8.78
C GLY A 76 -7.37 17.26 -8.77
N GLU A 77 -8.10 18.25 -8.28
CA GLU A 77 -7.64 19.64 -8.18
C GLU A 77 -6.45 19.79 -7.23
N CYS A 78 -6.43 19.07 -6.10
CA CYS A 78 -5.29 19.06 -5.17
C CYS A 78 -3.98 18.58 -5.84
N PHE A 79 -4.08 17.75 -6.88
CA PHE A 79 -2.95 17.27 -7.68
C PHE A 79 -2.76 18.03 -9.00
N GLY A 80 -3.46 19.15 -9.20
CA GLY A 80 -3.34 20.00 -10.37
C GLY A 80 -4.01 19.46 -11.63
N VAL A 81 -4.93 18.50 -11.48
CA VAL A 81 -5.77 18.00 -12.58
C VAL A 81 -7.08 18.78 -12.57
N SER A 82 -7.47 19.42 -13.69
CA SER A 82 -8.67 20.26 -13.76
C SER A 82 -9.32 20.22 -15.13
N GLY A 83 -10.50 20.84 -15.26
CA GLY A 83 -11.20 21.02 -16.51
C GLY A 83 -11.60 19.73 -17.22
N PRO A 84 -11.60 19.69 -18.56
CA PRO A 84 -12.06 18.53 -19.34
C PRO A 84 -11.27 17.23 -19.05
N GLU A 85 -9.98 17.36 -18.73
CA GLU A 85 -9.14 16.19 -18.38
C GLU A 85 -9.59 15.58 -17.05
N LEU A 86 -9.91 16.39 -16.05
CA LEU A 86 -10.44 15.89 -14.78
C LEU A 86 -11.79 15.18 -14.99
N ALA A 87 -12.70 15.81 -15.71
CA ALA A 87 -14.00 15.21 -16.01
C ALA A 87 -13.85 13.85 -16.70
N ARG A 88 -13.00 13.75 -17.72
CA ARG A 88 -12.72 12.50 -18.41
C ARG A 88 -12.13 11.43 -17.47
N ARG A 89 -11.21 11.79 -16.57
CA ARG A 89 -10.62 10.84 -15.61
C ARG A 89 -11.63 10.34 -14.59
N ILE A 90 -12.52 11.22 -14.14
CA ILE A 90 -13.61 10.84 -13.21
C ILE A 90 -14.48 9.77 -13.85
N GLU A 91 -14.95 9.97 -15.10
CA GLU A 91 -15.79 8.98 -15.78
C GLU A 91 -15.07 7.63 -15.95
N VAL A 92 -13.80 7.64 -16.35
CA VAL A 92 -13.02 6.40 -16.51
C VAL A 92 -12.86 5.67 -15.16
N LEU A 93 -12.41 6.37 -14.11
CA LEU A 93 -12.16 5.76 -12.82
C LEU A 93 -13.46 5.30 -12.13
N ALA A 94 -14.55 6.04 -12.32
CA ALA A 94 -15.87 5.66 -11.84
C ALA A 94 -16.38 4.39 -12.53
N ALA A 95 -16.21 4.27 -13.85
CA ALA A 95 -16.58 3.07 -14.60
C ALA A 95 -15.75 1.86 -14.14
N GLU A 96 -14.42 2.00 -14.06
CA GLU A 96 -13.51 0.94 -13.61
C GLU A 96 -13.79 0.48 -12.18
N GLY A 97 -14.19 1.40 -11.28
CA GLY A 97 -14.48 1.13 -9.87
C GLY A 97 -15.93 0.73 -9.58
N GLY A 98 -16.79 0.62 -10.60
CA GLY A 98 -18.23 0.36 -10.40
C GLY A 98 -18.95 1.49 -9.62
N LEU A 99 -18.47 2.73 -9.78
CA LEU A 99 -18.98 3.92 -9.10
C LEU A 99 -19.81 4.84 -10.05
N ALA A 100 -19.94 4.50 -11.32
CA ALA A 100 -20.57 5.38 -12.33
C ALA A 100 -21.98 5.83 -11.91
N GLU A 101 -22.85 4.91 -11.51
CA GLU A 101 -24.20 5.21 -11.04
C GLU A 101 -24.25 5.88 -9.65
N ARG A 102 -23.12 5.87 -8.94
CA ARG A 102 -22.99 6.42 -7.57
C ARG A 102 -22.32 7.78 -7.55
N LEU A 103 -21.95 8.35 -8.69
CA LEU A 103 -21.31 9.66 -8.75
C LEU A 103 -22.06 10.77 -7.99
N PRO A 104 -23.42 10.83 -8.01
CA PRO A 104 -24.16 11.82 -7.22
C PRO A 104 -24.38 11.43 -5.77
N CYS A 105 -24.06 10.18 -5.34
CA CYS A 105 -24.33 9.72 -4.00
C CYS A 105 -23.39 10.36 -2.99
N VAL A 106 -23.90 10.69 -1.81
CA VAL A 106 -23.11 11.18 -0.68
C VAL A 106 -22.18 10.07 -0.17
N THR A 107 -20.90 10.37 -0.06
CA THR A 107 -19.86 9.38 0.29
C THR A 107 -20.09 8.72 1.64
N GLY A 108 -20.64 9.46 2.62
CA GLY A 108 -20.97 8.91 3.95
C GLY A 108 -21.92 7.74 3.92
N GLU A 109 -22.83 7.69 2.95
CA GLU A 109 -23.88 6.68 2.79
C GLU A 109 -23.43 5.44 1.99
N LEU A 110 -22.26 5.50 1.38
CA LEU A 110 -21.76 4.39 0.57
C LEU A 110 -21.44 3.15 1.42
N PRO A 111 -21.69 1.95 0.88
CA PRO A 111 -21.16 0.71 1.45
C PRO A 111 -19.62 0.73 1.51
N LEU A 112 -19.05 -0.02 2.46
CA LEU A 112 -17.60 -0.04 2.69
C LEU A 112 -16.78 -0.38 1.43
N GLY A 113 -17.27 -1.33 0.62
CA GLY A 113 -16.63 -1.68 -0.66
C GLY A 113 -16.58 -0.51 -1.63
N ALA A 114 -17.67 0.26 -1.76
CA ALA A 114 -17.71 1.44 -2.63
C ALA A 114 -16.80 2.57 -2.10
N LYS A 115 -16.72 2.76 -0.78
CA LYS A 115 -15.77 3.69 -0.16
C LYS A 115 -14.32 3.32 -0.47
N ARG A 116 -14.01 2.01 -0.48
CA ARG A 116 -12.68 1.52 -0.84
C ARG A 116 -12.34 1.83 -2.30
N GLU A 117 -13.27 1.55 -3.21
CA GLU A 117 -13.09 1.85 -4.63
C GLU A 117 -12.97 3.36 -4.88
N LEU A 118 -13.74 4.19 -4.18
CA LEU A 118 -13.60 5.64 -4.26
C LEU A 118 -12.23 6.11 -3.74
N ALA A 119 -11.75 5.57 -2.63
CA ALA A 119 -10.43 5.92 -2.10
C ALA A 119 -9.31 5.54 -3.09
N LEU A 120 -9.43 4.38 -3.75
CA LEU A 120 -8.51 3.98 -4.80
C LEU A 120 -8.60 4.91 -6.01
N ALA A 121 -9.80 5.25 -6.46
CA ALA A 121 -10.01 6.18 -7.57
C ALA A 121 -9.43 7.58 -7.29
N CYS A 122 -9.64 8.12 -6.09
CA CYS A 122 -9.02 9.38 -5.65
C CYS A 122 -7.49 9.30 -5.67
N ALA A 123 -6.91 8.19 -5.21
CA ALA A 123 -5.46 7.99 -5.23
C ALA A 123 -4.88 7.85 -6.65
N LEU A 124 -5.69 7.47 -7.63
CA LEU A 124 -5.29 7.28 -9.03
C LEU A 124 -5.58 8.48 -9.94
N ILE A 125 -6.36 9.46 -9.47
CA ILE A 125 -6.89 10.57 -10.29
C ILE A 125 -5.78 11.35 -11.03
N HIS A 126 -4.61 11.47 -10.45
CA HIS A 126 -3.45 12.16 -11.01
C HIS A 126 -2.44 11.24 -11.71
N ARG A 127 -2.77 9.96 -11.93
CA ARG A 127 -1.91 8.95 -12.57
C ARG A 127 -0.54 8.82 -11.88
N PRO A 128 -0.50 8.41 -10.61
CA PRO A 128 0.74 8.29 -9.87
C PRO A 128 1.67 7.23 -10.47
N ALA A 129 2.97 7.46 -10.39
CA ALA A 129 3.97 6.45 -10.74
C ALA A 129 4.05 5.31 -9.70
N ILE A 130 3.69 5.63 -8.45
CA ILE A 130 3.72 4.70 -7.31
C ILE A 130 2.41 4.83 -6.54
N LEU A 131 1.77 3.70 -6.27
CA LEU A 131 0.57 3.60 -5.44
C LEU A 131 0.93 2.92 -4.12
N PHE A 132 0.62 3.57 -3.02
CA PHE A 132 0.74 3.03 -1.68
C PHE A 132 -0.62 2.60 -1.15
N LEU A 133 -0.71 1.35 -0.66
CA LEU A 133 -1.93 0.75 -0.11
C LEU A 133 -1.66 0.30 1.33
N ASP A 134 -2.19 1.03 2.31
CA ASP A 134 -2.01 0.73 3.73
C ASP A 134 -3.18 -0.09 4.24
N GLU A 135 -3.00 -1.42 4.32
CA GLU A 135 -4.02 -2.40 4.74
C GLU A 135 -5.38 -2.18 4.04
N ALA A 136 -5.36 -1.83 2.75
CA ALA A 136 -6.51 -1.37 2.01
C ALA A 136 -7.66 -2.38 1.89
N THR A 137 -7.41 -3.67 2.15
CA THR A 137 -8.41 -4.74 2.10
C THR A 137 -8.95 -5.13 3.47
N SER A 138 -8.50 -4.48 4.53
CA SER A 138 -8.99 -4.76 5.89
C SER A 138 -10.50 -4.63 5.98
N GLY A 139 -11.15 -5.64 6.59
CA GLY A 139 -12.61 -5.70 6.69
C GLY A 139 -13.37 -6.01 5.39
N ALA A 140 -12.67 -6.37 4.30
CA ALA A 140 -13.31 -6.85 3.08
C ALA A 140 -13.71 -8.32 3.20
N ASP A 141 -14.87 -8.67 2.63
CA ASP A 141 -15.19 -10.06 2.35
C ASP A 141 -14.27 -10.65 1.27
N ILE A 142 -14.25 -11.97 1.14
CA ILE A 142 -13.35 -12.69 0.23
C ILE A 142 -13.56 -12.27 -1.23
N ALA A 143 -14.81 -12.09 -1.67
CA ALA A 143 -15.10 -11.74 -3.06
C ALA A 143 -14.64 -10.31 -3.39
N SER A 144 -14.94 -9.36 -2.50
CA SER A 144 -14.50 -7.96 -2.60
C SER A 144 -12.98 -7.84 -2.57
N ARG A 145 -12.30 -8.62 -1.71
CA ARG A 145 -10.84 -8.65 -1.66
C ARG A 145 -10.24 -9.15 -2.97
N ARG A 146 -10.76 -10.24 -3.53
CA ARG A 146 -10.29 -10.78 -4.83
C ARG A 146 -10.53 -9.79 -5.98
N ALA A 147 -11.67 -9.11 -6.00
CA ALA A 147 -11.96 -8.10 -7.01
C ALA A 147 -10.97 -6.92 -6.92
N PHE A 148 -10.70 -6.44 -5.70
CA PHE A 148 -9.74 -5.38 -5.46
C PHE A 148 -8.32 -5.78 -5.92
N TRP A 149 -7.86 -6.98 -5.59
CA TRP A 149 -6.54 -7.47 -6.00
C TRP A 149 -6.42 -7.63 -7.51
N ARG A 150 -7.44 -8.11 -8.21
CA ARG A 150 -7.43 -8.13 -9.69
C ARG A 150 -7.20 -6.73 -10.27
N ARG A 151 -7.81 -5.71 -9.69
CA ARG A 151 -7.61 -4.33 -10.11
C ARG A 151 -6.19 -3.84 -9.83
N ILE A 152 -5.61 -4.20 -8.67
CA ILE A 152 -4.22 -3.86 -8.32
C ILE A 152 -3.23 -4.52 -9.29
N VAL A 153 -3.43 -5.78 -9.64
CA VAL A 153 -2.60 -6.50 -10.63
C VAL A 153 -2.67 -5.79 -11.99
N ALA A 154 -3.86 -5.46 -12.48
CA ALA A 154 -4.03 -4.74 -13.75
C ALA A 154 -3.33 -3.36 -13.74
N LEU A 155 -3.36 -2.63 -12.62
CA LEU A 155 -2.64 -1.38 -12.44
C LEU A 155 -1.12 -1.57 -12.52
N ALA A 156 -0.60 -2.62 -11.90
CA ALA A 156 0.82 -2.95 -11.96
C ALA A 156 1.26 -3.32 -13.38
N GLU A 157 0.49 -4.15 -14.07
CA GLU A 157 0.71 -4.52 -15.48
C GLU A 157 0.68 -3.29 -16.41
N SER A 158 -0.13 -2.27 -16.10
CA SER A 158 -0.12 -1.00 -16.82
C SER A 158 1.08 -0.11 -16.53
N GLY A 159 1.96 -0.51 -15.60
CA GLY A 159 3.22 0.14 -15.27
C GLY A 159 3.20 0.99 -14.00
N THR A 160 2.13 0.98 -13.19
CA THR A 160 2.10 1.61 -11.87
C THR A 160 2.80 0.69 -10.86
N THR A 161 3.81 1.18 -10.16
CA THR A 161 4.45 0.42 -9.07
C THR A 161 3.54 0.46 -7.85
N VAL A 162 3.27 -0.70 -7.24
CA VAL A 162 2.37 -0.78 -6.08
C VAL A 162 3.13 -1.26 -4.84
N ILE A 163 2.93 -0.57 -3.73
CA ILE A 163 3.49 -0.97 -2.43
C ILE A 163 2.33 -1.19 -1.49
N VAL A 164 2.23 -2.40 -0.93
CA VAL A 164 1.15 -2.75 -0.01
C VAL A 164 1.69 -3.09 1.37
N THR A 165 0.99 -2.65 2.41
CA THR A 165 1.11 -3.26 3.73
C THR A 165 -0.07 -4.18 3.96
N THR A 166 0.18 -5.35 4.45
CA THR A 166 -0.87 -6.31 4.81
C THR A 166 -0.45 -7.18 5.99
N HIS A 167 -1.43 -7.68 6.70
CA HIS A 167 -1.29 -8.74 7.68
C HIS A 167 -1.92 -10.06 7.19
N PHE A 168 -2.53 -10.05 5.99
CA PHE A 168 -3.07 -11.24 5.34
C PHE A 168 -1.98 -11.92 4.50
N MET A 169 -1.52 -13.08 4.93
CA MET A 169 -0.43 -13.78 4.24
C MET A 169 -0.83 -14.27 2.84
N GLU A 170 -2.12 -14.51 2.60
CA GLU A 170 -2.66 -14.83 1.29
C GLU A 170 -2.40 -13.71 0.25
N GLU A 171 -2.37 -12.47 0.70
CA GLU A 171 -2.13 -11.32 -0.17
C GLU A 171 -0.68 -11.22 -0.64
N ALA A 172 0.24 -11.80 0.11
CA ALA A 172 1.63 -11.88 -0.28
C ALA A 172 1.86 -12.67 -1.58
N GLU A 173 0.97 -13.61 -1.92
CA GLU A 173 1.05 -14.40 -3.15
C GLU A 173 0.76 -13.55 -4.41
N TYR A 174 0.12 -12.39 -4.27
CA TYR A 174 -0.07 -11.43 -5.38
C TYR A 174 1.14 -10.51 -5.58
N CYS A 175 2.12 -10.53 -4.67
CA CYS A 175 3.27 -9.67 -4.73
C CYS A 175 4.42 -10.33 -5.53
N ASP A 176 5.11 -9.54 -6.36
CA ASP A 176 6.33 -9.98 -7.03
C ASP A 176 7.46 -10.21 -6.02
N ARG A 177 7.53 -9.32 -5.01
CA ARG A 177 8.47 -9.43 -3.91
C ARG A 177 7.83 -8.98 -2.62
N ILE A 178 8.28 -9.59 -1.52
CA ILE A 178 7.84 -9.27 -0.17
C ILE A 178 9.04 -8.99 0.73
N LEU A 179 8.84 -8.07 1.66
CA LEU A 179 9.74 -7.77 2.74
C LEU A 179 9.07 -8.16 4.05
N ILE A 180 9.69 -9.05 4.81
CA ILE A 180 9.25 -9.42 6.16
C ILE A 180 10.01 -8.57 7.16
N GLN A 181 9.26 -7.85 8.02
CA GLN A 181 9.79 -6.95 9.03
C GLN A 181 9.25 -7.32 10.40
N ASP A 182 10.11 -7.33 11.43
CA ASP A 182 9.70 -7.41 12.84
C ASP A 182 10.61 -6.51 13.69
N ALA A 183 10.02 -5.86 14.70
CA ALA A 183 10.72 -4.95 15.63
C ALA A 183 11.65 -3.93 14.93
N GLY A 184 11.22 -3.37 13.79
CA GLY A 184 11.98 -2.40 13.00
C GLY A 184 13.12 -2.99 12.17
N ARG A 185 13.31 -4.30 12.18
CA ARG A 185 14.37 -5.00 11.42
C ARG A 185 13.80 -5.73 10.21
N VAL A 186 14.55 -5.69 9.11
CA VAL A 186 14.25 -6.51 7.93
C VAL A 186 14.75 -7.92 8.21
N LEU A 187 13.85 -8.89 8.16
CA LEU A 187 14.17 -10.30 8.41
C LEU A 187 14.36 -11.09 7.11
N ALA A 188 13.57 -10.80 6.08
CA ALA A 188 13.68 -11.43 4.78
C ALA A 188 13.21 -10.47 3.68
N LEU A 189 13.76 -10.66 2.47
CA LEU A 189 13.40 -9.91 1.27
C LEU A 189 13.61 -10.82 0.05
N GLY A 190 12.58 -11.01 -0.75
CA GLY A 190 12.64 -11.80 -1.97
C GLY A 190 11.26 -12.07 -2.57
N ALA A 191 11.21 -12.86 -3.63
CA ALA A 191 9.93 -13.36 -4.15
C ALA A 191 9.26 -14.30 -3.13
N PRO A 192 7.93 -14.40 -3.07
CA PRO A 192 7.22 -15.32 -2.17
C PRO A 192 7.75 -16.75 -2.25
N SER A 193 8.03 -17.24 -3.46
CA SER A 193 8.59 -18.57 -3.71
C SER A 193 10.02 -18.76 -3.15
N GLU A 194 10.86 -17.72 -3.22
CA GLU A 194 12.22 -17.71 -2.66
C GLU A 194 12.18 -17.76 -1.13
N ILE A 195 11.28 -16.97 -0.53
CA ILE A 195 11.11 -16.92 0.92
C ILE A 195 10.57 -18.25 1.46
N ARG A 196 9.58 -18.86 0.80
CA ARG A 196 9.11 -20.20 1.16
C ARG A 196 10.24 -21.24 1.09
N ARG A 197 11.04 -21.21 0.05
CA ARG A 197 12.16 -22.15 -0.12
C ARG A 197 13.22 -21.96 0.96
N SER A 198 13.61 -20.72 1.26
CA SER A 198 14.61 -20.43 2.27
C SER A 198 14.17 -20.85 3.68
N ALA A 199 12.90 -20.67 3.99
CA ALA A 199 12.29 -21.11 5.25
C ALA A 199 11.89 -22.59 5.28
N ARG A 200 12.06 -23.33 4.17
CA ARG A 200 11.60 -24.74 3.99
C ARG A 200 10.11 -24.88 4.31
N ALA A 201 9.28 -23.93 3.87
CA ALA A 201 7.85 -23.83 4.17
C ALA A 201 7.01 -24.13 2.94
N GLY A 202 5.81 -24.64 3.14
CA GLY A 202 4.82 -24.92 2.08
C GLY A 202 4.08 -23.66 1.67
N THR A 203 3.84 -22.73 2.61
CA THR A 203 3.09 -21.48 2.40
C THR A 203 3.90 -20.26 2.85
N VAL A 204 3.50 -19.06 2.38
CA VAL A 204 4.11 -17.80 2.85
C VAL A 204 3.81 -17.59 4.34
N GLU A 205 2.64 -18.00 4.82
CA GLU A 205 2.26 -17.92 6.23
C GLU A 205 3.19 -18.75 7.11
N GLU A 206 3.45 -20.00 6.72
CA GLU A 206 4.38 -20.87 7.43
C GLU A 206 5.82 -20.32 7.40
N ALA A 207 6.26 -19.79 6.24
CA ALA A 207 7.57 -19.16 6.11
C ALA A 207 7.70 -17.94 7.02
N PHE A 208 6.68 -17.09 7.04
CA PHE A 208 6.61 -15.92 7.90
C PHE A 208 6.73 -16.29 9.38
N ALA A 209 5.94 -17.26 9.85
CA ALA A 209 5.98 -17.72 11.23
C ALA A 209 7.40 -18.20 11.64
N ARG A 210 8.00 -19.08 10.83
CA ARG A 210 9.35 -19.60 11.09
C ARG A 210 10.42 -18.51 11.10
N ILE A 211 10.38 -17.55 10.16
CA ILE A 211 11.36 -16.46 10.07
C ILE A 211 11.26 -15.53 11.28
N VAL A 212 10.04 -15.17 11.68
CA VAL A 212 9.80 -14.29 12.83
C VAL A 212 10.22 -14.98 14.15
N GLU A 213 9.88 -16.25 14.31
CA GLU A 213 10.22 -17.06 15.48
C GLU A 213 11.73 -17.21 15.65
N ALA A 214 12.43 -17.62 14.59
CA ALA A 214 13.90 -17.73 14.59
C ALA A 214 14.59 -16.39 14.90
N ALA A 215 14.07 -15.28 14.38
CA ALA A 215 14.63 -13.95 14.67
C ALA A 215 14.44 -13.54 16.13
N ARG A 216 13.30 -13.89 16.74
CA ARG A 216 13.01 -13.61 18.15
C ARG A 216 13.84 -14.47 19.09
N GLU A 217 14.06 -15.74 18.75
CA GLU A 217 14.95 -16.63 19.50
C GLU A 217 16.40 -16.15 19.48
N SER A 218 16.90 -15.76 18.29
CA SER A 218 18.23 -15.19 18.12
C SER A 218 18.42 -13.87 18.89
N GLY A 219 17.38 -13.06 19.02
CA GLY A 219 17.40 -11.82 19.81
C GLY A 219 17.23 -12.02 21.31
N ARG A 220 16.81 -13.21 21.75
CA ARG A 220 16.71 -13.62 23.15
C ARG A 220 17.93 -14.31 23.69
N SER A 221 19.00 -14.51 22.90
CA SER A 221 20.24 -15.07 23.42
C SER A 221 20.72 -14.26 24.64
N PRO A 222 20.88 -14.84 25.81
CA PRO A 222 21.20 -14.08 27.03
C PRO A 222 22.51 -13.37 26.80
N ALA A 223 22.53 -12.06 27.07
CA ALA A 223 23.78 -11.38 27.34
C ALA A 223 24.48 -12.25 28.38
N ALA A 224 25.59 -12.88 27.99
CA ALA A 224 26.39 -13.75 28.79
C ALA A 224 26.63 -13.10 30.16
N GLY A 225 26.25 -13.77 31.18
CA GLY A 225 26.59 -13.38 32.53
C GLY A 225 28.07 -13.11 32.63
N GLY A 226 28.41 -11.85 32.74
CA GLY A 226 29.68 -11.33 33.18
C GLY A 226 29.60 -11.26 34.69
N GLY A 227 30.02 -12.33 35.33
CA GLY A 227 30.16 -12.38 36.76
C GLY A 227 31.33 -11.53 37.22
N ARG A 228 31.16 -11.10 38.44
CA ARG A 228 32.11 -10.64 39.45
C ARG A 228 32.74 -9.28 39.25
#